data_fdcaffe857c54189294dfbde8802e7fc
#
_entry.id   fdcaffe857c54189294dfbde8802e7fc
#
_cell.length_a   1.000
_cell.length_b   1.000
_cell.length_c   1.000
_cell.angle_alpha   90.00
_cell.angle_beta   90.00
_cell.angle_gamma   90.00
#
_symmetry.space_group_name_H-M   'P 1'
#
loop_
_entity.id
_entity.type
_entity.pdbx_description
1 polymer ?
#
loop_
_entity_poly.entity_id
_entity_poly.type
_entity_poly.pdbx_seq_one_letter_code
_entity_poly.pdbx_strand_id
1 'polypeptide(L)'
;MKALVVIDYTFDFVEGRLPVGQPAIAIEDRIAAVTRQFVKQGDFVVMAVDVHDEQDALHPEHKLFPPHNIRGTSGRELYGKLSEVYEAEKERIYWMDKTRYSAFAGTDLDLQLRMRAVQEIHLVGVCTDICVLHTAVDAYNRGFRIVVHADCAASFNPQGHEWALQHFQRSLGAELRIDDQPITI
;
A
#
# COMPACT_ATOMS: atom_id res chain seq x y z
N MET A 1 5.85 10.01 16.02
CA MET A 1 6.29 9.03 15.00
C MET A 1 5.21 8.94 13.94
N LYS A 2 5.57 8.85 12.70
CA LYS A 2 4.69 8.58 11.56
C LYS A 2 4.89 7.13 11.10
N ALA A 3 3.97 6.64 10.29
CA ALA A 3 4.15 5.35 9.61
C ALA A 3 3.93 5.51 8.11
N LEU A 4 4.74 4.82 7.31
CA LEU A 4 4.49 4.59 5.90
C LEU A 4 4.01 3.15 5.72
N VAL A 5 2.86 2.98 5.11
CA VAL A 5 2.32 1.68 4.72
C VAL A 5 2.39 1.57 3.21
N VAL A 6 3.29 0.72 2.74
CA VAL A 6 3.47 0.42 1.32
C VAL A 6 2.61 -0.80 1.00
N ILE A 7 1.62 -0.62 0.14
CA ILE A 7 0.56 -1.59 -0.09
C ILE A 7 0.74 -2.23 -1.45
N ASP A 8 0.97 -3.54 -1.46
CA ASP A 8 0.87 -4.42 -2.63
C ASP A 8 1.72 -4.03 -3.86
N TYR A 9 2.83 -3.32 -3.69
CA TYR A 9 3.69 -2.98 -4.81
C TYR A 9 4.63 -4.14 -5.15
N THR A 10 4.04 -5.22 -5.67
CA THR A 10 4.67 -6.50 -5.98
C THR A 10 4.75 -6.74 -7.49
N PHE A 11 5.56 -7.74 -7.89
CA PHE A 11 5.70 -8.10 -9.30
C PHE A 11 4.35 -8.46 -9.92
N ASP A 12 3.52 -9.27 -9.24
CA ASP A 12 2.22 -9.68 -9.78
C ASP A 12 1.27 -8.51 -10.01
N PHE A 13 1.30 -7.48 -9.15
CA PHE A 13 0.46 -6.29 -9.32
C PHE A 13 1.05 -5.23 -10.24
N VAL A 14 2.35 -5.24 -10.53
CA VAL A 14 2.91 -4.27 -11.47
C VAL A 14 2.90 -4.81 -12.89
N GLU A 15 3.46 -5.99 -13.15
CA GLU A 15 3.61 -6.57 -14.50
C GLU A 15 3.23 -8.06 -14.58
N GLY A 16 2.91 -8.72 -13.45
CA GLY A 16 2.72 -10.16 -13.37
C GLY A 16 1.28 -10.62 -13.66
N ARG A 17 0.70 -11.39 -12.72
CA ARG A 17 -0.57 -12.11 -12.96
C ARG A 17 -1.83 -11.24 -12.87
N LEU A 18 -1.78 -10.12 -12.15
CA LEU A 18 -2.89 -9.16 -12.04
C LEU A 18 -2.35 -7.73 -12.20
N PRO A 19 -1.87 -7.35 -13.39
CA PRO A 19 -1.08 -6.16 -13.56
C PRO A 19 -1.91 -4.88 -13.57
N VAL A 20 -1.45 -3.89 -12.81
CA VAL A 20 -1.85 -2.48 -12.96
C VAL A 20 -1.21 -1.89 -14.21
N GLY A 21 -0.01 -2.40 -14.56
CA GLY A 21 0.71 -2.01 -15.76
C GLY A 21 1.36 -0.63 -15.67
N GLN A 22 1.33 0.13 -16.78
CA GLN A 22 2.01 1.41 -16.92
C GLN A 22 1.78 2.41 -15.76
N PRO A 23 0.55 2.56 -15.21
CA PRO A 23 0.35 3.43 -14.05
C PRO A 23 1.19 3.04 -12.82
N ALA A 24 1.35 1.73 -12.57
CA ALA A 24 2.18 1.26 -11.46
C ALA A 24 3.68 1.39 -11.76
N ILE A 25 4.10 1.11 -12.99
CA ILE A 25 5.51 1.31 -13.43
C ILE A 25 5.90 2.79 -13.26
N ALA A 26 5.02 3.71 -13.62
CA ALA A 26 5.30 5.15 -13.57
C ALA A 26 5.57 5.70 -12.16
N ILE A 27 5.10 5.03 -11.11
CA ILE A 27 5.31 5.47 -9.71
C ILE A 27 6.54 4.82 -9.06
N GLU A 28 7.29 3.96 -9.75
CA GLU A 28 8.42 3.20 -9.20
C GLU A 28 9.44 4.08 -8.48
N ASP A 29 9.91 5.12 -9.15
CA ASP A 29 10.93 6.01 -8.60
C ASP A 29 10.45 6.73 -7.35
N ARG A 30 9.21 7.20 -7.37
CA ARG A 30 8.63 7.96 -6.27
C ARG A 30 8.36 7.08 -5.05
N ILE A 31 7.77 5.90 -5.23
CA ILE A 31 7.49 4.99 -4.11
C ILE A 31 8.78 4.55 -3.42
N ALA A 32 9.84 4.27 -4.19
CA ALA A 32 11.16 3.95 -3.66
C ALA A 32 11.78 5.15 -2.91
N ALA A 33 11.67 6.36 -3.46
CA ALA A 33 12.22 7.58 -2.84
C ALA A 33 11.53 7.91 -1.52
N VAL A 34 10.19 7.89 -1.49
CA VAL A 34 9.41 8.12 -0.26
C VAL A 34 9.73 7.06 0.80
N THR A 35 9.85 5.79 0.40
CA THR A 35 10.21 4.71 1.32
C THR A 35 11.59 4.93 1.96
N ARG A 36 12.63 5.27 1.16
CA ARG A 36 13.96 5.61 1.68
C ARG A 36 13.92 6.80 2.63
N GLN A 37 13.12 7.80 2.32
CA GLN A 37 12.99 8.99 3.17
C GLN A 37 12.44 8.63 4.56
N PHE A 38 11.37 7.85 4.63
CA PHE A 38 10.78 7.41 5.90
C PHE A 38 11.75 6.56 6.71
N VAL A 39 12.45 5.60 6.08
CA VAL A 39 13.48 4.81 6.75
C VAL A 39 14.59 5.69 7.30
N LYS A 40 15.08 6.65 6.51
CA LYS A 40 16.14 7.58 6.93
C LYS A 40 15.72 8.48 8.09
N GLN A 41 14.45 8.88 8.15
CA GLN A 41 13.89 9.69 9.24
C GLN A 41 13.65 8.90 10.53
N GLY A 42 13.75 7.57 10.47
CA GLY A 42 13.48 6.69 11.60
C GLY A 42 11.99 6.51 11.89
N ASP A 43 11.14 6.81 10.91
CA ASP A 43 9.71 6.52 10.97
C ASP A 43 9.43 5.04 10.71
N PHE A 44 8.26 4.58 11.13
CA PHE A 44 7.89 3.17 10.98
C PHE A 44 7.46 2.88 9.54
N VAL A 45 8.12 1.92 8.89
CA VAL A 45 7.82 1.50 7.51
C VAL A 45 7.29 0.07 7.50
N VAL A 46 6.15 -0.12 6.83
CA VAL A 46 5.46 -1.40 6.70
C VAL A 46 5.32 -1.76 5.23
N MET A 47 5.77 -2.94 4.84
CA MET A 47 5.40 -3.58 3.58
C MET A 47 4.17 -4.45 3.85
N ALA A 48 2.99 -3.98 3.48
CA ALA A 48 1.73 -4.70 3.61
C ALA A 48 1.47 -5.44 2.29
N VAL A 49 1.81 -6.72 2.26
CA VAL A 49 1.86 -7.50 1.02
C VAL A 49 0.78 -8.57 1.02
N ASP A 50 -0.05 -8.53 0.00
CA ASP A 50 -1.10 -9.50 -0.21
C ASP A 50 -0.55 -10.93 -0.35
N VAL A 51 -1.27 -11.90 0.20
CA VAL A 51 -0.90 -13.31 0.11
C VAL A 51 -2.13 -14.18 -0.10
N HIS A 52 -2.06 -15.00 -1.12
CA HIS A 52 -3.06 -16.02 -1.41
C HIS A 52 -2.42 -17.42 -1.32
N ASP A 53 -3.21 -18.37 -0.88
CA ASP A 53 -2.86 -19.78 -1.01
C ASP A 53 -3.57 -20.34 -2.26
N GLU A 54 -2.85 -21.04 -3.11
CA GLU A 54 -3.31 -21.41 -4.47
C GLU A 54 -4.67 -22.15 -4.48
N GLN A 55 -4.96 -22.91 -3.42
CA GLN A 55 -6.17 -23.71 -3.31
C GLN A 55 -7.23 -23.13 -2.37
N ASP A 56 -7.07 -21.89 -1.91
CA ASP A 56 -8.05 -21.27 -1.00
C ASP A 56 -9.30 -20.81 -1.75
N ALA A 57 -10.24 -21.74 -1.94
CA ALA A 57 -11.54 -21.44 -2.55
C ALA A 57 -12.46 -20.59 -1.66
N LEU A 58 -12.10 -20.37 -0.38
CA LEU A 58 -12.87 -19.57 0.55
C LEU A 58 -12.44 -18.09 0.55
N HIS A 59 -11.29 -17.78 -0.05
CA HIS A 59 -10.85 -16.39 -0.18
C HIS A 59 -11.84 -15.61 -1.05
N PRO A 60 -12.33 -14.43 -0.61
CA PRO A 60 -13.36 -13.68 -1.35
C PRO A 60 -12.91 -13.30 -2.77
N GLU A 61 -11.63 -13.09 -3.00
CA GLU A 61 -11.09 -12.74 -4.32
C GLU A 61 -10.97 -13.92 -5.28
N HIS A 62 -11.08 -15.16 -4.78
CA HIS A 62 -10.97 -16.35 -5.62
C HIS A 62 -11.91 -16.35 -6.84
N LYS A 63 -13.07 -15.69 -6.72
CA LYS A 63 -14.06 -15.59 -7.80
C LYS A 63 -14.00 -14.28 -8.58
N LEU A 64 -13.16 -13.34 -8.16
CA LEU A 64 -13.12 -11.98 -8.71
C LEU A 64 -11.91 -11.76 -9.62
N PHE A 65 -10.78 -12.38 -9.28
CA PHE A 65 -9.51 -12.15 -9.94
C PHE A 65 -8.78 -13.46 -10.24
N PRO A 66 -7.87 -13.49 -11.22
CA PRO A 66 -6.98 -14.62 -11.42
C PRO A 66 -6.08 -14.83 -10.21
N PRO A 67 -5.56 -16.04 -9.98
CA PRO A 67 -4.59 -16.29 -8.92
C PRO A 67 -3.36 -15.39 -9.03
N HIS A 68 -3.07 -14.65 -7.98
CA HIS A 68 -1.95 -13.70 -7.89
C HIS A 68 -1.37 -13.70 -6.48
N ASN A 69 -0.19 -13.15 -6.31
CA ASN A 69 0.53 -13.09 -5.03
C ASN A 69 0.49 -14.41 -4.25
N ILE A 70 0.69 -15.52 -4.96
CA ILE A 70 0.65 -16.86 -4.36
C ILE A 70 1.84 -17.04 -3.41
N ARG A 71 1.57 -17.56 -2.23
CA ARG A 71 2.57 -17.85 -1.20
C ARG A 71 3.73 -18.67 -1.77
N GLY A 72 4.96 -18.21 -1.54
CA GLY A 72 6.18 -18.88 -1.97
C GLY A 72 6.52 -18.72 -3.45
N THR A 73 5.83 -17.85 -4.18
CA THR A 73 6.18 -17.51 -5.57
C THR A 73 6.83 -16.14 -5.67
N SER A 74 7.61 -15.93 -6.75
CA SER A 74 8.23 -14.64 -7.06
C SER A 74 7.21 -13.52 -7.38
N GLY A 75 5.96 -13.87 -7.68
CA GLY A 75 4.90 -12.87 -7.88
C GLY A 75 4.70 -11.93 -6.68
N ARG A 76 5.04 -12.40 -5.46
CA ARG A 76 4.96 -11.62 -4.22
C ARG A 76 6.22 -10.81 -3.91
N GLU A 77 7.27 -10.93 -4.68
CA GLU A 77 8.46 -10.10 -4.49
C GLU A 77 8.12 -8.63 -4.77
N LEU A 78 8.70 -7.72 -4.00
CA LEU A 78 8.53 -6.29 -4.24
C LEU A 78 9.10 -5.94 -5.60
N TYR A 79 8.46 -5.01 -6.30
CA TYR A 79 8.84 -4.65 -7.65
C TYR A 79 9.98 -3.64 -7.69
N GLY A 80 10.94 -3.86 -8.61
CA GLY A 80 11.95 -2.92 -9.06
C GLY A 80 12.74 -2.24 -7.93
N LYS A 81 12.86 -0.93 -7.98
CA LYS A 81 13.64 -0.12 -7.02
C LYS A 81 13.13 -0.20 -5.58
N LEU A 82 11.84 -0.52 -5.37
CA LEU A 82 11.33 -0.77 -4.03
C LEU A 82 11.93 -2.03 -3.42
N SER A 83 12.12 -3.07 -4.22
CA SER A 83 12.81 -4.30 -3.79
C SER A 83 14.25 -4.01 -3.34
N GLU A 84 14.98 -3.17 -4.10
CA GLU A 84 16.34 -2.74 -3.73
C GLU A 84 16.36 -2.01 -2.37
N VAL A 85 15.39 -1.13 -2.14
CA VAL A 85 15.24 -0.41 -0.86
C VAL A 85 14.98 -1.38 0.28
N TYR A 86 14.08 -2.33 0.07
CA TYR A 86 13.73 -3.32 1.08
C TYR A 86 14.94 -4.20 1.43
N GLU A 87 15.67 -4.72 0.44
CA GLU A 87 16.84 -5.56 0.69
C GLU A 87 17.96 -4.82 1.43
N ALA A 88 18.14 -3.52 1.14
CA ALA A 88 19.13 -2.69 1.83
C ALA A 88 18.75 -2.34 3.27
N GLU A 89 17.46 -2.28 3.60
CA GLU A 89 16.93 -1.73 4.85
C GLU A 89 15.99 -2.70 5.60
N LYS A 90 15.95 -3.97 5.23
CA LYS A 90 14.96 -4.94 5.73
C LYS A 90 14.92 -5.10 7.25
N GLU A 91 16.02 -4.90 7.93
CA GLU A 91 16.08 -4.93 9.40
C GLU A 91 15.30 -3.77 10.05
N ARG A 92 14.97 -2.73 9.28
CA ARG A 92 14.27 -1.51 9.70
C ARG A 92 12.87 -1.42 9.14
N ILE A 93 12.48 -2.34 8.26
CA ILE A 93 11.19 -2.38 7.58
C ILE A 93 10.40 -3.59 8.07
N TYR A 94 9.18 -3.35 8.50
CA TYR A 94 8.28 -4.40 8.95
C TYR A 94 7.57 -5.03 7.75
N TRP A 95 7.80 -6.31 7.50
CA TRP A 95 7.04 -7.08 6.52
C TRP A 95 5.79 -7.65 7.15
N MET A 96 4.64 -7.47 6.49
CA MET A 96 3.35 -7.95 6.96
C MET A 96 2.57 -8.59 5.82
N ASP A 97 2.23 -9.86 5.98
CA ASP A 97 1.28 -10.53 5.09
C ASP A 97 -0.14 -10.09 5.40
N LYS A 98 -0.91 -9.75 4.36
CA LYS A 98 -2.34 -9.49 4.47
C LYS A 98 -3.12 -10.43 3.54
N THR A 99 -4.36 -10.74 3.89
CA THR A 99 -5.24 -11.64 3.13
C THR A 99 -6.57 -10.97 2.78
N ARG A 100 -6.66 -9.67 2.90
CA ARG A 100 -7.84 -8.85 2.58
C ARG A 100 -7.35 -7.52 1.99
N TYR A 101 -8.23 -6.77 1.34
CA TYR A 101 -7.88 -5.47 0.77
C TYR A 101 -7.25 -4.52 1.79
N SER A 102 -7.92 -4.36 2.94
CA SER A 102 -7.39 -3.51 4.00
C SER A 102 -6.19 -4.16 4.69
N ALA A 103 -5.12 -3.38 4.85
CA ALA A 103 -3.95 -3.77 5.62
C ALA A 103 -4.24 -3.95 7.13
N PHE A 104 -5.41 -3.51 7.62
CA PHE A 104 -5.83 -3.72 9.00
C PHE A 104 -6.63 -5.01 9.20
N ALA A 105 -7.21 -5.57 8.13
CA ALA A 105 -8.14 -6.68 8.25
C ALA A 105 -7.41 -8.01 8.50
N GLY A 106 -7.53 -8.52 9.73
CA GLY A 106 -6.93 -9.80 10.12
C GLY A 106 -5.42 -9.78 10.30
N THR A 107 -4.83 -8.58 10.44
CA THR A 107 -3.39 -8.37 10.67
C THR A 107 -3.13 -7.76 12.05
N ASP A 108 -1.86 -7.63 12.39
CA ASP A 108 -1.45 -6.95 13.62
C ASP A 108 -1.11 -5.46 13.41
N LEU A 109 -1.44 -4.86 12.24
CA LEU A 109 -1.05 -3.48 11.90
C LEU A 109 -1.47 -2.48 12.98
N ASP A 110 -2.72 -2.52 13.45
CA ASP A 110 -3.20 -1.59 14.49
C ASP A 110 -2.36 -1.71 15.77
N LEU A 111 -2.07 -2.93 16.20
CA LEU A 111 -1.20 -3.17 17.35
C LEU A 111 0.19 -2.58 17.15
N GLN A 112 0.82 -2.82 16.01
CA GLN A 112 2.15 -2.32 15.68
C GLN A 112 2.20 -0.78 15.67
N LEU A 113 1.17 -0.14 15.13
CA LEU A 113 1.04 1.33 15.11
C LEU A 113 0.85 1.90 16.52
N ARG A 114 -0.04 1.30 17.32
CA ARG A 114 -0.32 1.75 18.69
C ARG A 114 0.88 1.60 19.63
N MET A 115 1.59 0.48 19.56
CA MET A 115 2.81 0.24 20.36
C MET A 115 3.87 1.32 20.12
N ARG A 116 3.90 1.91 18.92
CA ARG A 116 4.84 2.97 18.53
C ARG A 116 4.27 4.38 18.70
N ALA A 117 3.08 4.51 19.26
CA ALA A 117 2.39 5.78 19.41
C ALA A 117 2.24 6.56 18.08
N VAL A 118 2.08 5.83 16.96
CA VAL A 118 1.82 6.41 15.65
C VAL A 118 0.44 7.05 15.65
N GLN A 119 0.34 8.29 15.18
CA GLN A 119 -0.91 9.04 15.04
C GLN A 119 -1.21 9.41 13.58
N GLU A 120 -0.20 9.37 12.73
CA GLU A 120 -0.30 9.74 11.32
C GLU A 120 0.25 8.60 10.46
N ILE A 121 -0.55 8.16 9.51
CA ILE A 121 -0.16 7.13 8.55
C ILE A 121 -0.13 7.71 7.14
N HIS A 122 0.92 7.35 6.42
CA HIS A 122 1.11 7.65 5.01
C HIS A 122 0.85 6.39 4.20
N LEU A 123 0.05 6.51 3.15
CA LEU A 123 -0.35 5.39 2.30
C LEU A 123 0.22 5.57 0.89
N VAL A 124 0.81 4.50 0.37
CA VAL A 124 1.34 4.38 -0.99
C VAL A 124 1.06 2.98 -1.53
N GLY A 125 1.09 2.79 -2.83
CA GLY A 125 0.99 1.47 -3.47
C GLY A 125 -0.23 1.30 -4.36
N VAL A 126 -0.71 0.07 -4.50
CA VAL A 126 -1.77 -0.32 -5.44
C VAL A 126 -2.82 -1.22 -4.80
N CYS A 127 -4.07 -1.28 -5.30
CA CYS A 127 -4.67 -0.29 -6.19
C CYS A 127 -5.27 0.84 -5.36
N THR A 128 -5.20 2.07 -5.87
CA THR A 128 -5.69 3.27 -5.17
C THR A 128 -7.13 3.11 -4.69
N ASP A 129 -8.00 2.58 -5.54
CA ASP A 129 -9.45 2.42 -5.31
C ASP A 129 -9.84 1.07 -4.68
N ILE A 130 -8.85 0.23 -4.35
CA ILE A 130 -9.09 -1.08 -3.72
C ILE A 130 -8.30 -1.15 -2.40
N CYS A 131 -7.09 -1.69 -2.40
CA CYS A 131 -6.35 -1.96 -1.16
C CYS A 131 -5.97 -0.68 -0.41
N VAL A 132 -5.56 0.37 -1.13
CA VAL A 132 -5.24 1.66 -0.52
C VAL A 132 -6.51 2.30 0.06
N LEU A 133 -7.62 2.29 -0.69
CA LEU A 133 -8.91 2.82 -0.23
C LEU A 133 -9.40 2.11 1.03
N HIS A 134 -9.45 0.78 1.02
CA HIS A 134 -9.96 0.03 2.18
C HIS A 134 -9.06 0.22 3.40
N THR A 135 -7.75 0.32 3.21
CA THR A 135 -6.81 0.64 4.29
C THR A 135 -7.05 2.04 4.84
N ALA A 136 -7.30 3.03 3.98
CA ALA A 136 -7.60 4.41 4.39
C ALA A 136 -8.92 4.50 5.18
N VAL A 137 -9.96 3.80 4.74
CA VAL A 137 -11.26 3.73 5.45
C VAL A 137 -11.08 3.12 6.84
N ASP A 138 -10.33 2.04 6.93
CA ASP A 138 -10.05 1.40 8.22
C ASP A 138 -9.18 2.28 9.15
N ALA A 139 -8.24 3.01 8.59
CA ALA A 139 -7.44 3.99 9.32
C ALA A 139 -8.30 5.14 9.87
N TYR A 140 -9.22 5.67 9.05
CA TYR A 140 -10.19 6.70 9.44
C TYR A 140 -11.04 6.22 10.63
N ASN A 141 -11.61 5.02 10.53
CA ASN A 141 -12.44 4.43 11.59
C ASN A 141 -11.68 4.19 12.90
N ARG A 142 -10.35 4.08 12.84
CA ARG A 142 -9.46 3.91 14.02
C ARG A 142 -8.89 5.23 14.54
N GLY A 143 -9.24 6.36 13.90
CA GLY A 143 -8.85 7.71 14.34
C GLY A 143 -7.42 8.10 13.99
N PHE A 144 -6.79 7.47 13.00
CA PHE A 144 -5.50 7.93 12.48
C PHE A 144 -5.67 9.14 11.56
N ARG A 145 -4.71 10.06 11.59
CA ARG A 145 -4.52 11.02 10.51
C ARG A 145 -3.99 10.29 9.29
N ILE A 146 -4.53 10.64 8.12
CA ILE A 146 -4.22 9.94 6.87
C ILE A 146 -3.57 10.93 5.90
N VAL A 147 -2.44 10.51 5.34
CA VAL A 147 -1.79 11.17 4.22
C VAL A 147 -1.70 10.16 3.08
N VAL A 148 -2.15 10.51 1.89
CA VAL A 148 -2.01 9.68 0.70
C VAL A 148 -1.07 10.39 -0.27
N HIS A 149 0.02 9.74 -0.67
CA HIS A 149 0.90 10.24 -1.70
C HIS A 149 0.32 9.87 -3.06
N ALA A 150 -0.35 10.83 -3.71
CA ALA A 150 -1.07 10.60 -4.95
C ALA A 150 -0.14 10.21 -6.12
N ASP A 151 1.11 10.69 -6.10
CA ASP A 151 2.18 10.33 -7.02
C ASP A 151 2.89 9.00 -6.69
N CYS A 152 2.45 8.32 -5.63
CA CYS A 152 2.91 7.00 -5.21
C CYS A 152 1.75 5.99 -5.10
N ALA A 153 0.59 6.30 -5.70
CA ALA A 153 -0.56 5.41 -5.75
C ALA A 153 -1.03 5.25 -7.19
N ALA A 154 -1.42 4.04 -7.57
CA ALA A 154 -1.88 3.74 -8.92
C ALA A 154 -3.00 2.70 -8.92
N SER A 155 -3.77 2.64 -10.00
CA SER A 155 -4.79 1.63 -10.25
C SER A 155 -4.88 1.31 -11.74
N PHE A 156 -5.33 0.10 -12.06
CA PHE A 156 -5.69 -0.29 -13.43
C PHE A 156 -7.00 0.37 -13.91
N ASN A 157 -7.76 0.96 -13.00
CA ASN A 157 -9.00 1.69 -13.29
C ASN A 157 -8.77 3.21 -13.09
N PRO A 158 -8.56 3.99 -14.18
CA PRO A 158 -8.31 5.43 -14.04
C PRO A 158 -9.45 6.20 -13.36
N GLN A 159 -10.70 5.86 -13.66
CA GLN A 159 -11.87 6.49 -13.03
C GLN A 159 -11.96 6.17 -11.54
N GLY A 160 -11.67 4.91 -11.17
CA GLY A 160 -11.60 4.47 -9.78
C GLY A 160 -10.48 5.19 -9.02
N HIS A 161 -9.32 5.35 -9.65
CA HIS A 161 -8.20 6.10 -9.09
C HIS A 161 -8.57 7.55 -8.76
N GLU A 162 -9.11 8.27 -9.74
CA GLU A 162 -9.54 9.67 -9.56
C GLU A 162 -10.62 9.80 -8.49
N TRP A 163 -11.62 8.92 -8.52
CA TRP A 163 -12.68 8.90 -7.53
C TRP A 163 -12.13 8.64 -6.12
N ALA A 164 -11.23 7.69 -5.98
CA ALA A 164 -10.63 7.37 -4.68
C ALA A 164 -9.82 8.54 -4.10
N LEU A 165 -9.04 9.23 -4.92
CA LEU A 165 -8.31 10.44 -4.49
C LEU A 165 -9.28 11.52 -3.95
N GLN A 166 -10.38 11.78 -4.66
CA GLN A 166 -11.41 12.71 -4.19
C GLN A 166 -12.08 12.21 -2.90
N HIS A 167 -12.35 10.91 -2.79
CA HIS A 167 -12.95 10.31 -1.61
C HIS A 167 -12.05 10.42 -0.38
N PHE A 168 -10.75 10.17 -0.52
CA PHE A 168 -9.79 10.38 0.57
C PHE A 168 -9.88 11.79 1.15
N GLN A 169 -9.86 12.80 0.29
CA GLN A 169 -9.88 14.18 0.74
C GLN A 169 -11.24 14.61 1.29
N ARG A 170 -12.33 14.33 0.56
CA ARG A 170 -13.65 14.85 0.89
C ARG A 170 -14.38 14.08 1.97
N SER A 171 -14.18 12.76 2.03
CA SER A 171 -14.93 11.87 2.93
C SER A 171 -14.11 11.43 4.14
N LEU A 172 -12.81 11.21 3.97
CA LEU A 172 -11.94 10.75 5.05
C LEU A 172 -11.09 11.89 5.66
N GLY A 173 -11.15 13.10 5.11
CA GLY A 173 -10.34 14.23 5.56
C GLY A 173 -8.84 13.99 5.41
N ALA A 174 -8.44 13.10 4.50
CA ALA A 174 -7.05 12.79 4.26
C ALA A 174 -6.33 13.94 3.54
N GLU A 175 -5.08 14.16 3.88
CA GLU A 175 -4.19 15.04 3.13
C GLU A 175 -3.67 14.28 1.90
N LEU A 176 -3.76 14.90 0.72
CA LEU A 176 -3.13 14.37 -0.49
C LEU A 176 -1.81 15.09 -0.73
N ARG A 177 -0.79 14.35 -1.21
CA ARG A 177 0.52 14.91 -1.56
C ARG A 177 0.96 14.50 -2.95
N ILE A 178 1.63 15.43 -3.64
CA ILE A 178 2.44 15.20 -4.83
C ILE A 178 3.80 15.89 -4.58
N ASP A 179 4.91 15.20 -4.85
CA ASP A 179 6.27 15.70 -4.57
C ASP A 179 6.43 16.23 -3.13
N ASP A 180 5.85 15.50 -2.17
CA ASP A 180 5.81 15.82 -0.74
C ASP A 180 5.07 17.13 -0.39
N GLN A 181 4.40 17.78 -1.35
CA GLN A 181 3.62 18.99 -1.13
C GLN A 181 2.12 18.66 -1.04
N PRO A 182 1.38 19.24 -0.08
CA PRO A 182 -0.07 19.09 -0.01
C PRO A 182 -0.75 19.65 -1.26
N ILE A 183 -1.76 18.91 -1.74
CA ILE A 183 -2.60 19.31 -2.87
C ILE A 183 -4.08 19.28 -2.49
N THR A 184 -4.90 20.00 -3.25
CA THR A 184 -6.37 19.96 -3.18
C THR A 184 -6.92 19.63 -4.58
N ILE A 185 -7.88 18.71 -4.66
CA ILE A 185 -8.53 18.27 -5.90
C ILE A 185 -10.05 18.36 -5.78
#